data_f79554567329f1d5ccea4ead096a4f0d
#
_entry.id   f79554567329f1d5ccea4ead096a4f0d
#
_cell.length_a   1.000
_cell.length_b   1.000
_cell.length_c   1.000
_cell.angle_alpha   90.00
_cell.angle_beta   90.00
_cell.angle_gamma   90.00
#
_symmetry.space_group_name_H-M   'P 1'
#
loop_
_entity.id
_entity.type
_entity.pdbx_description
1 polymer ?
#
loop_
_entity_poly.entity_id
_entity_poly.type
_entity_poly.pdbx_seq_one_letter_code
_entity_poly.pdbx_strand_id
1 'polypeptide(L)'
;MQKILLIGLLAASSAFAKEPLKKETTSLQTVTAEMATAANAFLASLDAAQAKKANFSFDGDQRENWGFVPRERKGISIEELSERQISLVRDFLKTALSDTGLEKVDAIRTLEAFLAEIERKPDFRNPKAYFTSVFGEPSATGTWSWRFEGHHLALNYTIIDGKAVAATPSFFAANPGEVTQEHKLKGFRPFHAEEDFARTLATSLKAAGREVVFSETPPGEILTAEDRTVKQLDLVGIKASEMTEAQQKSLMDLVAVYAKRHRKELADADIAKVEADMANLRFGWAGGLKRGEPYYYRIQGTTFLVEVANIQNNGNHFHGVWRDSANDFGRDLLGEHVSEDHGK
;
A
#
# COMPACT_ATOMS: atom_id res chain seq x y z
N MET A 1 24.42 75.44 39.72
CA MET A 1 23.45 75.05 38.64
C MET A 1 24.17 74.17 37.68
N GLN A 2 24.07 72.85 37.90
CA GLN A 2 24.73 71.82 37.06
C GLN A 2 23.67 71.18 36.15
N LYS A 3 23.82 71.30 34.84
CA LYS A 3 22.95 70.65 33.87
C LYS A 3 23.41 69.22 33.67
N ILE A 4 22.55 68.23 33.97
CA ILE A 4 22.75 66.83 33.70
C ILE A 4 22.21 66.55 32.30
N LEU A 5 23.10 66.10 31.39
CA LEU A 5 22.77 65.65 30.03
C LEU A 5 22.40 64.19 30.08
N LEU A 6 21.16 63.85 29.74
CA LEU A 6 20.70 62.46 29.64
C LEU A 6 20.92 62.00 28.17
N ILE A 7 21.84 61.06 27.97
CA ILE A 7 22.03 60.42 26.68
C ILE A 7 21.12 59.15 26.66
N GLY A 8 20.08 59.22 25.83
CA GLY A 8 19.21 58.06 25.58
C GLY A 8 19.87 57.09 24.59
N LEU A 9 20.11 55.85 25.04
CA LEU A 9 20.58 54.76 24.17
C LEU A 9 19.35 54.14 23.51
N LEU A 10 19.19 54.33 22.19
CA LEU A 10 18.22 53.56 21.40
C LEU A 10 18.85 52.20 21.09
N ALA A 11 18.31 51.15 21.69
CA ALA A 11 18.58 49.78 21.31
C ALA A 11 17.72 49.39 20.10
N ALA A 12 18.34 49.30 18.92
CA ALA A 12 17.68 48.74 17.74
C ALA A 12 17.63 47.21 17.86
N SER A 13 16.44 46.71 18.19
CA SER A 13 16.16 45.27 18.18
C SER A 13 15.90 44.82 16.75
N SER A 14 16.89 44.22 16.08
CA SER A 14 16.72 43.56 14.79
C SER A 14 16.01 42.20 15.02
N ALA A 15 14.72 42.17 14.81
CA ALA A 15 13.96 40.92 14.72
C ALA A 15 14.35 40.23 13.40
N PHE A 16 15.22 39.21 13.49
CA PHE A 16 15.37 38.25 12.41
C PHE A 16 14.10 37.45 12.30
N ALA A 17 13.23 37.80 11.35
CA ALA A 17 12.13 36.96 10.92
C ALA A 17 12.77 35.70 10.30
N LYS A 18 12.67 34.55 11.00
CA LYS A 18 12.93 33.25 10.39
C LYS A 18 11.91 33.04 9.29
N GLU A 19 12.32 33.12 8.03
CA GLU A 19 11.52 32.62 6.92
C GLU A 19 11.17 31.15 7.22
N PRO A 20 9.87 30.75 7.06
CA PRO A 20 9.50 29.34 7.19
C PRO A 20 10.24 28.58 6.10
N LEU A 21 11.04 27.57 6.49
CA LEU A 21 11.64 26.62 5.57
C LEU A 21 10.53 26.08 4.67
N LYS A 22 10.50 26.48 3.41
CA LYS A 22 9.70 25.84 2.37
C LYS A 22 10.13 24.38 2.36
N LYS A 23 9.28 23.50 2.84
CA LYS A 23 9.43 22.05 2.70
C LYS A 23 9.37 21.79 1.19
N GLU A 24 10.52 21.61 0.53
CA GLU A 24 10.54 21.22 -0.87
C GLU A 24 9.74 19.94 -0.99
N THR A 25 8.65 20.00 -1.73
CA THR A 25 7.83 18.82 -2.04
C THR A 25 8.62 18.01 -3.06
N THR A 26 9.13 16.86 -2.66
CA THR A 26 9.84 15.95 -3.55
C THR A 26 8.92 15.58 -4.71
N SER A 27 9.40 15.67 -5.94
CA SER A 27 8.60 15.34 -7.13
C SER A 27 8.56 13.83 -7.37
N LEU A 28 7.57 13.34 -8.11
CA LEU A 28 7.50 11.93 -8.54
C LEU A 28 8.77 11.52 -9.32
N GLN A 29 9.34 12.42 -10.12
CA GLN A 29 10.61 12.17 -10.83
C GLN A 29 11.77 11.90 -9.87
N THR A 30 11.82 12.61 -8.74
CA THR A 30 12.83 12.34 -7.71
C THR A 30 12.61 10.97 -7.08
N VAL A 31 11.35 10.62 -6.80
CA VAL A 31 10.99 9.29 -6.26
C VAL A 31 11.40 8.17 -7.21
N THR A 32 11.10 8.30 -8.50
CA THR A 32 11.46 7.28 -9.50
C THR A 32 12.96 7.16 -9.69
N ALA A 33 13.72 8.25 -9.62
CA ALA A 33 15.18 8.24 -9.66
C ALA A 33 15.78 7.56 -8.41
N GLU A 34 15.22 7.80 -7.22
CA GLU A 34 15.60 7.12 -5.99
C GLU A 34 15.31 5.63 -6.06
N MET A 35 14.13 5.23 -6.58
CA MET A 35 13.79 3.83 -6.82
C MET A 35 14.79 3.15 -7.76
N ALA A 36 15.13 3.80 -8.89
CA ALA A 36 16.10 3.26 -9.84
C ALA A 36 17.49 3.11 -9.22
N THR A 37 17.92 4.08 -8.42
CA THR A 37 19.20 4.04 -7.71
C THR A 37 19.25 2.87 -6.73
N ALA A 38 18.21 2.69 -5.91
CA ALA A 38 18.14 1.61 -4.93
C ALA A 38 18.03 0.24 -5.60
N ALA A 39 17.24 0.11 -6.67
CA ALA A 39 17.12 -1.12 -7.46
C ALA A 39 18.47 -1.52 -8.07
N ASN A 40 19.20 -0.59 -8.68
CA ASN A 40 20.52 -0.84 -9.25
C ASN A 40 21.56 -1.20 -8.18
N ALA A 41 21.53 -0.56 -7.01
CA ALA A 41 22.41 -0.90 -5.88
C ALA A 41 22.15 -2.34 -5.39
N PHE A 42 20.88 -2.74 -5.30
CA PHE A 42 20.49 -4.12 -4.97
C PHE A 42 20.99 -5.10 -6.05
N LEU A 43 20.65 -4.87 -7.32
CA LEU A 43 21.05 -5.75 -8.44
C LEU A 43 22.57 -5.89 -8.54
N ALA A 44 23.34 -4.82 -8.39
CA ALA A 44 24.80 -4.82 -8.42
C ALA A 44 25.45 -5.59 -7.26
N SER A 45 24.70 -5.84 -6.17
CA SER A 45 25.17 -6.63 -5.02
C SER A 45 25.02 -8.12 -5.19
N LEU A 46 24.26 -8.56 -6.20
CA LEU A 46 23.94 -9.96 -6.46
C LEU A 46 25.07 -10.67 -7.22
N ASP A 47 25.32 -11.92 -6.90
CA ASP A 47 26.10 -12.80 -7.76
C ASP A 47 25.30 -13.21 -9.03
N ALA A 48 25.96 -13.87 -9.98
CA ALA A 48 25.33 -14.24 -11.25
C ALA A 48 24.12 -15.18 -11.10
N ALA A 49 24.13 -16.07 -10.11
CA ALA A 49 23.03 -16.99 -9.84
C ALA A 49 21.84 -16.27 -9.20
N GLN A 50 22.11 -15.38 -8.25
CA GLN A 50 21.11 -14.52 -7.59
C GLN A 50 20.49 -13.55 -8.60
N ALA A 51 21.30 -12.89 -9.43
CA ALA A 51 20.83 -11.94 -10.45
C ALA A 51 19.88 -12.61 -11.45
N LYS A 52 20.16 -13.85 -11.87
CA LYS A 52 19.26 -14.62 -12.74
C LYS A 52 17.89 -14.91 -12.11
N LYS A 53 17.82 -15.00 -10.78
CA LYS A 53 16.55 -15.16 -10.05
C LYS A 53 15.80 -13.84 -9.87
N ALA A 54 16.52 -12.73 -9.71
CA ALA A 54 15.95 -11.43 -9.37
C ALA A 54 15.49 -10.62 -10.59
N ASN A 55 16.15 -10.76 -11.76
CA ASN A 55 15.93 -9.91 -12.92
C ASN A 55 15.23 -10.65 -14.06
N PHE A 56 14.19 -10.03 -14.63
CA PHE A 56 13.32 -10.57 -15.67
C PHE A 56 13.15 -9.54 -16.80
N SER A 57 12.73 -10.01 -17.98
CA SER A 57 12.25 -9.12 -19.05
C SER A 57 11.01 -8.36 -18.61
N PHE A 58 10.91 -7.09 -19.01
CA PHE A 58 9.73 -6.26 -18.74
C PHE A 58 8.47 -6.82 -19.39
N ASP A 59 8.58 -7.30 -20.63
CA ASP A 59 7.46 -7.82 -21.42
C ASP A 59 7.06 -9.27 -21.08
N GLY A 60 7.72 -9.86 -20.08
CA GLY A 60 7.48 -11.24 -19.69
C GLY A 60 6.22 -11.41 -18.83
N ASP A 61 5.52 -12.53 -19.03
CA ASP A 61 4.32 -12.91 -18.24
C ASP A 61 4.53 -12.86 -16.72
N GLN A 62 5.76 -13.00 -16.26
CA GLN A 62 6.09 -13.00 -14.84
C GLN A 62 5.79 -11.64 -14.18
N ARG A 63 5.82 -10.53 -14.92
CA ARG A 63 5.55 -9.20 -14.40
C ARG A 63 4.16 -9.07 -13.79
N GLU A 64 3.18 -9.75 -14.34
CA GLU A 64 1.80 -9.73 -13.86
C GLU A 64 1.39 -11.02 -13.12
N ASN A 65 2.31 -11.97 -12.95
CA ASN A 65 2.06 -13.21 -12.22
C ASN A 65 2.29 -13.01 -10.71
N TRP A 66 1.47 -12.18 -10.09
CA TRP A 66 1.50 -11.88 -8.66
C TRP A 66 0.65 -12.85 -7.85
N GLY A 67 0.82 -12.89 -6.53
CA GLY A 67 -0.05 -13.67 -5.67
C GLY A 67 0.26 -13.54 -4.19
N PHE A 68 -0.72 -13.87 -3.36
CA PHE A 68 -0.65 -13.72 -1.90
C PHE A 68 -0.85 -15.00 -1.11
N VAL A 69 -1.33 -16.08 -1.75
CA VAL A 69 -1.50 -17.40 -1.12
C VAL A 69 -0.15 -18.13 -1.04
N PRO A 70 0.00 -19.14 -0.17
CA PRO A 70 1.17 -20.01 -0.17
C PRO A 70 1.32 -20.71 -1.52
N ARG A 71 2.38 -20.42 -2.24
CA ARG A 71 2.73 -21.03 -3.54
C ARG A 71 4.21 -20.89 -3.82
N GLU A 72 4.71 -21.64 -4.80
CA GLU A 72 6.03 -21.39 -5.37
C GLU A 72 6.05 -20.03 -6.06
N ARG A 73 7.10 -19.25 -5.82
CA ARG A 73 7.32 -17.92 -6.39
C ARG A 73 8.64 -17.82 -7.12
N LYS A 74 8.64 -17.03 -8.19
CA LYS A 74 9.88 -16.56 -8.81
C LYS A 74 10.33 -15.26 -8.13
N GLY A 75 11.59 -14.91 -8.34
CA GLY A 75 12.26 -13.82 -7.62
C GLY A 75 13.39 -14.37 -6.75
N ILE A 76 14.18 -13.48 -6.17
CA ILE A 76 15.19 -13.87 -5.17
C ILE A 76 14.58 -13.76 -3.79
N SER A 77 14.62 -14.86 -3.02
CA SER A 77 14.11 -14.93 -1.65
C SER A 77 15.04 -14.22 -0.66
N ILE A 78 14.49 -13.59 0.38
CA ILE A 78 15.28 -13.07 1.51
C ILE A 78 16.18 -14.16 2.12
N GLU A 79 15.75 -15.41 2.09
CA GLU A 79 16.52 -16.54 2.62
C GLU A 79 17.84 -16.77 1.86
N GLU A 80 17.90 -16.40 0.58
CA GLU A 80 19.05 -16.54 -0.29
C GLU A 80 20.02 -15.34 -0.26
N LEU A 81 19.69 -14.31 0.54
CA LEU A 81 20.42 -13.05 0.58
C LEU A 81 21.30 -12.95 1.84
N SER A 82 22.48 -12.36 1.68
CA SER A 82 23.31 -11.92 2.80
C SER A 82 22.64 -10.75 3.56
N GLU A 83 23.06 -10.50 4.81
CA GLU A 83 22.55 -9.37 5.61
C GLU A 83 22.71 -8.01 4.92
N ARG A 84 23.83 -7.81 4.17
CA ARG A 84 24.02 -6.60 3.38
C ARG A 84 22.98 -6.48 2.26
N GLN A 85 22.69 -7.58 1.56
CA GLN A 85 21.70 -7.60 0.48
C GLN A 85 20.27 -7.41 1.03
N ILE A 86 19.96 -7.98 2.20
CA ILE A 86 18.69 -7.74 2.91
C ILE A 86 18.53 -6.25 3.26
N SER A 87 19.60 -5.59 3.72
CA SER A 87 19.58 -4.14 3.96
C SER A 87 19.28 -3.35 2.68
N LEU A 88 19.87 -3.74 1.55
CA LEU A 88 19.60 -3.09 0.25
C LEU A 88 18.15 -3.31 -0.21
N VAL A 89 17.57 -4.50 -0.01
CA VAL A 89 16.13 -4.72 -0.26
C VAL A 89 15.28 -3.80 0.62
N ARG A 90 15.63 -3.64 1.91
CA ARG A 90 14.91 -2.74 2.81
C ARG A 90 15.02 -1.29 2.36
N ASP A 91 16.19 -0.84 1.94
CA ASP A 91 16.38 0.51 1.41
C ASP A 91 15.61 0.71 0.09
N PHE A 92 15.52 -0.32 -0.74
CA PHE A 92 14.68 -0.30 -1.94
C PHE A 92 13.20 -0.17 -1.59
N LEU A 93 12.68 -0.93 -0.63
CA LEU A 93 11.30 -0.80 -0.15
C LEU A 93 10.99 0.61 0.39
N LYS A 94 11.93 1.26 1.08
CA LYS A 94 11.78 2.65 1.59
C LYS A 94 11.58 3.68 0.49
N THR A 95 12.01 3.41 -0.72
CA THR A 95 11.79 4.34 -1.84
C THR A 95 10.32 4.41 -2.27
N ALA A 96 9.53 3.42 -1.91
CA ALA A 96 8.12 3.31 -2.27
C ALA A 96 7.16 3.33 -1.06
N LEU A 97 7.58 2.80 0.08
CA LEU A 97 6.77 2.70 1.28
C LEU A 97 7.08 3.81 2.28
N SER A 98 6.06 4.21 3.03
CA SER A 98 6.20 5.01 4.24
C SER A 98 6.71 4.13 5.40
N ASP A 99 7.04 4.77 6.53
CA ASP A 99 7.36 4.04 7.76
C ASP A 99 6.22 3.10 8.16
N THR A 100 4.97 3.56 8.09
CA THR A 100 3.78 2.72 8.35
C THR A 100 3.67 1.55 7.37
N GLY A 101 3.97 1.74 6.09
CA GLY A 101 4.00 0.66 5.11
C GLY A 101 5.07 -0.38 5.43
N LEU A 102 6.27 0.06 5.80
CA LEU A 102 7.36 -0.82 6.23
C LEU A 102 7.04 -1.58 7.51
N GLU A 103 6.44 -0.91 8.50
CA GLU A 103 5.96 -1.54 9.73
C GLU A 103 4.96 -2.66 9.45
N LYS A 104 4.05 -2.46 8.48
CA LYS A 104 3.10 -3.50 8.05
C LYS A 104 3.81 -4.68 7.36
N VAL A 105 4.81 -4.43 6.53
CA VAL A 105 5.64 -5.51 5.93
C VAL A 105 6.33 -6.33 7.03
N ASP A 106 6.94 -5.66 8.00
CA ASP A 106 7.60 -6.32 9.14
C ASP A 106 6.58 -7.07 10.03
N ALA A 107 5.38 -6.50 10.23
CA ALA A 107 4.30 -7.12 10.98
C ALA A 107 3.79 -8.43 10.33
N ILE A 108 3.61 -8.43 9.01
CA ILE A 108 3.19 -9.64 8.25
C ILE A 108 4.23 -10.74 8.45
N ARG A 109 5.52 -10.44 8.28
CA ARG A 109 6.60 -11.41 8.48
C ARG A 109 6.72 -11.89 9.93
N THR A 110 6.43 -10.99 10.90
CA THR A 110 6.37 -11.34 12.32
C THR A 110 5.24 -12.33 12.61
N LEU A 111 4.07 -12.12 12.00
CA LEU A 111 2.94 -13.05 12.12
C LEU A 111 3.23 -14.39 11.43
N GLU A 112 3.95 -14.39 10.31
CA GLU A 112 4.39 -15.64 9.68
C GLU A 112 5.33 -16.45 10.60
N ALA A 113 6.27 -15.78 11.26
CA ALA A 113 7.12 -16.42 12.27
C ALA A 113 6.32 -16.93 13.48
N PHE A 114 5.33 -16.15 13.93
CA PHE A 114 4.42 -16.58 14.99
C PHE A 114 3.64 -17.84 14.60
N LEU A 115 3.11 -17.89 13.38
CA LEU A 115 2.40 -19.08 12.88
C LEU A 115 3.34 -20.28 12.74
N ALA A 116 4.59 -20.07 12.30
CA ALA A 116 5.61 -21.14 12.25
C ALA A 116 5.79 -21.81 13.61
N GLU A 117 5.83 -21.01 14.67
CA GLU A 117 5.98 -21.48 16.06
C GLU A 117 4.73 -22.25 16.54
N ILE A 118 3.54 -21.63 16.45
CA ILE A 118 2.32 -22.23 17.01
C ILE A 118 1.79 -23.43 16.20
N GLU A 119 1.92 -23.42 14.88
CA GLU A 119 1.53 -24.51 14.00
C GLU A 119 2.59 -25.61 13.89
N ARG A 120 3.83 -25.34 14.33
CA ARG A 120 5.01 -26.21 14.18
C ARG A 120 5.28 -26.61 12.73
N LYS A 121 5.16 -25.63 11.82
CA LYS A 121 5.33 -25.80 10.37
C LYS A 121 6.29 -24.73 9.80
N PRO A 122 7.58 -24.71 10.21
CA PRO A 122 8.52 -23.66 9.81
C PRO A 122 8.79 -23.63 8.29
N ASP A 123 8.74 -24.77 7.61
CA ASP A 123 8.96 -24.83 6.15
C ASP A 123 7.77 -24.22 5.38
N PHE A 124 6.55 -24.32 5.92
CA PHE A 124 5.35 -23.76 5.32
C PHE A 124 5.14 -22.29 5.71
N ARG A 125 5.47 -21.93 6.97
CA ARG A 125 5.37 -20.60 7.55
C ARG A 125 6.74 -19.94 7.63
N ASN A 126 7.34 -19.64 6.47
CA ASN A 126 8.72 -19.14 6.44
C ASN A 126 8.75 -17.59 6.34
N PRO A 127 9.14 -16.87 7.42
CA PRO A 127 9.21 -15.40 7.42
C PRO A 127 10.31 -14.84 6.51
N LYS A 128 11.14 -15.70 5.88
CA LYS A 128 12.15 -15.35 4.90
C LYS A 128 11.72 -15.67 3.45
N ALA A 129 10.60 -16.38 3.24
CA ALA A 129 10.06 -16.68 1.92
C ALA A 129 9.32 -15.47 1.32
N TYR A 130 10.05 -14.34 1.23
CA TYR A 130 9.62 -13.09 0.59
C TYR A 130 10.60 -12.76 -0.52
N PHE A 131 10.07 -12.49 -1.71
CA PHE A 131 10.77 -12.53 -2.97
C PHE A 131 10.83 -11.15 -3.61
N THR A 132 12.02 -10.75 -4.06
CA THR A 132 12.22 -9.52 -4.84
C THR A 132 12.39 -9.88 -6.31
N SER A 133 11.63 -9.24 -7.18
CA SER A 133 11.73 -9.34 -8.63
C SER A 133 11.84 -7.94 -9.24
N VAL A 134 12.73 -7.77 -10.21
CA VAL A 134 12.88 -6.56 -11.01
C VAL A 134 12.62 -6.93 -12.47
N PHE A 135 11.88 -6.11 -13.19
CA PHE A 135 11.46 -6.35 -14.57
C PHE A 135 11.93 -5.20 -15.46
N GLY A 136 12.76 -5.51 -16.44
CA GLY A 136 13.45 -4.53 -17.28
C GLY A 136 14.68 -3.94 -16.59
N GLU A 137 15.13 -2.77 -17.07
CA GLU A 137 16.34 -2.10 -16.60
C GLU A 137 15.98 -0.88 -15.77
N PRO A 138 16.26 -0.86 -14.44
CA PRO A 138 15.97 0.28 -13.60
C PRO A 138 16.72 1.53 -14.08
N SER A 139 15.96 2.59 -14.38
CA SER A 139 16.47 3.84 -14.93
C SER A 139 15.63 5.01 -14.38
N ALA A 140 16.28 6.16 -14.19
CA ALA A 140 15.62 7.39 -13.76
C ALA A 140 14.66 7.97 -14.82
N THR A 141 14.80 7.55 -16.08
CA THR A 141 14.03 8.07 -17.22
C THR A 141 13.35 6.99 -18.05
N GLY A 142 13.56 5.72 -17.70
CA GLY A 142 13.03 4.57 -18.44
C GLY A 142 11.75 4.01 -17.83
N THR A 143 11.23 3.00 -18.54
CA THR A 143 10.08 2.20 -18.10
C THR A 143 10.57 0.83 -17.60
N TRP A 144 10.23 0.52 -16.37
CA TRP A 144 10.61 -0.72 -15.68
C TRP A 144 9.66 -0.98 -14.52
N SER A 145 9.71 -2.17 -13.93
CA SER A 145 8.87 -2.47 -12.78
C SER A 145 9.58 -3.37 -11.76
N TRP A 146 8.98 -3.48 -10.59
CA TRP A 146 9.47 -4.38 -9.56
C TRP A 146 8.33 -4.89 -8.68
N ARG A 147 8.56 -6.01 -8.04
CA ARG A 147 7.64 -6.63 -7.10
C ARG A 147 8.38 -7.14 -5.87
N PHE A 148 7.75 -6.97 -4.72
CA PHE A 148 8.10 -7.64 -3.48
C PHE A 148 6.89 -8.41 -2.98
N GLU A 149 6.99 -9.74 -2.92
CA GLU A 149 5.84 -10.58 -2.59
C GLU A 149 6.23 -11.78 -1.71
N GLY A 150 5.26 -12.28 -0.97
CA GLY A 150 5.31 -13.48 -0.16
C GLY A 150 3.92 -13.89 0.28
N HIS A 151 3.82 -14.82 1.21
CA HIS A 151 2.54 -15.12 1.83
C HIS A 151 2.00 -13.85 2.52
N HIS A 152 0.74 -13.47 2.24
CA HIS A 152 0.05 -12.28 2.78
C HIS A 152 0.61 -10.92 2.35
N LEU A 153 1.49 -10.86 1.37
CA LEU A 153 2.04 -9.60 0.87
C LEU A 153 2.29 -9.68 -0.63
N ALA A 154 1.83 -8.66 -1.38
CA ALA A 154 2.25 -8.46 -2.75
C ALA A 154 2.22 -6.97 -3.10
N LEU A 155 3.39 -6.42 -3.38
CA LEU A 155 3.62 -5.03 -3.74
C LEU A 155 4.12 -4.99 -5.17
N ASN A 156 3.38 -4.34 -6.05
CA ASN A 156 3.71 -4.22 -7.47
C ASN A 156 3.86 -2.75 -7.82
N TYR A 157 4.99 -2.39 -8.41
CA TYR A 157 5.27 -1.02 -8.85
C TYR A 157 5.74 -1.04 -10.29
N THR A 158 5.12 -0.20 -11.11
CA THR A 158 5.55 0.04 -12.49
C THR A 158 5.88 1.52 -12.64
N ILE A 159 7.09 1.81 -13.07
CA ILE A 159 7.63 3.14 -13.33
C ILE A 159 7.54 3.35 -14.84
N ILE A 160 6.97 4.46 -15.29
CA ILE A 160 6.81 4.82 -16.69
C ILE A 160 7.57 6.12 -16.96
N ASP A 161 8.56 6.06 -17.87
CA ASP A 161 9.41 7.19 -18.30
C ASP A 161 10.07 7.97 -17.17
N GLY A 162 10.21 7.34 -16.01
CA GLY A 162 10.69 8.03 -14.81
C GLY A 162 9.77 9.16 -14.32
N LYS A 163 8.52 9.25 -14.80
CA LYS A 163 7.59 10.36 -14.51
C LYS A 163 6.36 9.93 -13.72
N ALA A 164 5.91 8.71 -13.92
CA ALA A 164 4.71 8.17 -13.29
C ALA A 164 5.00 6.82 -12.61
N VAL A 165 4.21 6.51 -11.60
CA VAL A 165 4.27 5.24 -10.87
C VAL A 165 2.86 4.68 -10.71
N ALA A 166 2.66 3.45 -11.18
CA ALA A 166 1.52 2.63 -10.79
C ALA A 166 1.95 1.73 -9.63
N ALA A 167 1.22 1.81 -8.51
CA ALA A 167 1.52 1.09 -7.27
C ALA A 167 0.49 -0.02 -6.97
N THR A 168 -0.21 -0.48 -8.00
CA THR A 168 -1.25 -1.51 -7.89
C THR A 168 -1.01 -2.68 -8.86
N PRO A 169 -1.48 -3.89 -8.50
CA PRO A 169 -2.15 -4.30 -7.27
C PRO A 169 -1.26 -4.16 -6.02
N SER A 170 -1.85 -3.68 -4.91
CA SER A 170 -1.16 -3.58 -3.62
C SER A 170 -1.93 -4.39 -2.58
N PHE A 171 -1.37 -5.51 -2.13
CA PHE A 171 -2.00 -6.45 -1.22
C PHE A 171 -1.23 -6.56 0.10
N PHE A 172 -1.97 -6.45 1.20
CA PHE A 172 -1.49 -6.65 2.56
C PHE A 172 -2.51 -7.48 3.34
N ALA A 173 -2.04 -8.49 4.08
CA ALA A 173 -2.91 -9.36 4.86
C ALA A 173 -2.29 -9.73 6.21
N ALA A 174 -3.09 -10.34 7.07
CA ALA A 174 -2.65 -10.83 8.38
C ALA A 174 -3.40 -12.10 8.79
N ASN A 175 -2.65 -13.10 9.18
CA ASN A 175 -3.16 -14.28 9.88
C ASN A 175 -2.27 -14.55 11.12
N PRO A 176 -2.84 -14.48 12.33
CA PRO A 176 -4.20 -13.98 12.63
C PRO A 176 -4.31 -12.47 12.40
N GLY A 177 -5.52 -11.97 12.24
CA GLY A 177 -5.81 -10.53 12.23
C GLY A 177 -5.47 -9.88 13.56
N GLU A 178 -5.70 -10.61 14.66
CA GLU A 178 -5.29 -10.28 16.04
C GLU A 178 -4.74 -11.53 16.73
N VAL A 179 -3.59 -11.42 17.37
CA VAL A 179 -3.03 -12.51 18.19
C VAL A 179 -3.80 -12.59 19.52
N THR A 180 -4.65 -13.61 19.66
CA THR A 180 -5.46 -13.82 20.87
C THR A 180 -4.86 -14.84 21.83
N GLN A 181 -3.93 -15.66 21.37
CA GLN A 181 -3.25 -16.70 22.14
C GLN A 181 -2.29 -16.09 23.17
N GLU A 182 -2.03 -16.85 24.24
CA GLU A 182 -1.00 -16.53 25.24
C GLU A 182 0.38 -16.60 24.59
N HIS A 183 0.91 -15.43 24.24
CA HIS A 183 2.20 -15.24 23.58
C HIS A 183 2.69 -13.80 23.82
N LYS A 184 3.98 -13.52 23.61
CA LYS A 184 4.56 -12.16 23.68
C LYS A 184 3.91 -11.16 22.73
N LEU A 185 3.26 -11.64 21.67
CA LEU A 185 2.52 -10.84 20.69
C LEU A 185 1.02 -10.72 21.01
N LYS A 186 0.52 -11.21 22.16
CA LYS A 186 -0.90 -11.12 22.48
C LYS A 186 -1.43 -9.70 22.35
N GLY A 187 -2.54 -9.52 21.63
CA GLY A 187 -3.13 -8.22 21.30
C GLY A 187 -2.51 -7.52 20.09
N PHE A 188 -1.50 -8.10 19.44
CA PHE A 188 -0.91 -7.53 18.23
C PHE A 188 -1.91 -7.61 17.07
N ARG A 189 -2.23 -6.44 16.49
CA ARG A 189 -3.29 -6.24 15.48
C ARG A 189 -2.84 -5.21 14.45
N PRO A 190 -2.04 -5.62 13.44
CA PRO A 190 -1.37 -4.68 12.52
C PRO A 190 -2.33 -3.93 11.59
N PHE A 191 -3.54 -4.45 11.34
CA PHE A 191 -4.55 -3.85 10.45
C PHE A 191 -5.75 -3.28 11.22
N HIS A 192 -5.54 -2.86 12.48
CA HIS A 192 -6.62 -2.30 13.30
C HIS A 192 -7.23 -1.04 12.68
N ALA A 193 -6.44 -0.18 12.07
CA ALA A 193 -6.93 1.06 11.47
C ALA A 193 -7.89 0.78 10.30
N GLU A 194 -7.53 -0.13 9.41
CA GLU A 194 -8.34 -0.56 8.27
C GLU A 194 -9.70 -1.11 8.71
N GLU A 195 -9.71 -1.92 9.75
CA GLU A 195 -10.94 -2.48 10.30
C GLU A 195 -11.74 -1.43 11.07
N ASP A 196 -11.12 -0.71 12.00
CA ASP A 196 -11.81 0.18 12.93
C ASP A 196 -12.44 1.38 12.22
N PHE A 197 -11.73 2.00 11.25
CA PHE A 197 -12.28 3.09 10.44
C PHE A 197 -13.46 2.61 9.58
N ALA A 198 -13.31 1.46 8.89
CA ALA A 198 -14.37 0.92 8.05
C ALA A 198 -15.60 0.54 8.86
N ARG A 199 -15.44 -0.10 10.02
CA ARG A 199 -16.52 -0.48 10.92
C ARG A 199 -17.22 0.72 11.51
N THR A 200 -16.48 1.77 11.88
CA THR A 200 -17.03 3.04 12.38
C THR A 200 -17.90 3.70 11.32
N LEU A 201 -17.42 3.78 10.08
CA LEU A 201 -18.19 4.32 8.96
C LEU A 201 -19.45 3.50 8.69
N ALA A 202 -19.34 2.16 8.60
CA ALA A 202 -20.48 1.29 8.38
C ALA A 202 -21.55 1.42 9.48
N THR A 203 -21.12 1.48 10.73
CA THR A 203 -22.02 1.66 11.89
C THR A 203 -22.71 3.02 11.84
N SER A 204 -22.00 4.10 11.51
CA SER A 204 -22.54 5.44 11.35
C SER A 204 -23.59 5.51 10.23
N LEU A 205 -23.32 4.90 9.08
CA LEU A 205 -24.25 4.85 7.96
C LEU A 205 -25.51 4.04 8.32
N LYS A 206 -25.37 2.89 8.97
CA LYS A 206 -26.50 2.07 9.43
C LYS A 206 -27.35 2.82 10.46
N ALA A 207 -26.73 3.52 11.42
CA ALA A 207 -27.43 4.33 12.43
C ALA A 207 -28.20 5.51 11.78
N ALA A 208 -27.74 6.03 10.65
CA ALA A 208 -28.43 7.02 9.83
C ALA A 208 -29.53 6.43 8.92
N GLY A 209 -29.87 5.14 9.08
CA GLY A 209 -30.89 4.45 8.29
C GLY A 209 -30.47 4.12 6.85
N ARG A 210 -29.17 4.11 6.55
CA ARG A 210 -28.64 3.77 5.22
C ARG A 210 -28.43 2.26 5.07
N GLU A 211 -28.75 1.71 3.91
CA GLU A 211 -28.55 0.30 3.57
C GLU A 211 -27.10 0.01 3.15
N VAL A 212 -26.15 0.30 4.05
CA VAL A 212 -24.72 0.07 3.81
C VAL A 212 -24.36 -1.41 3.79
N VAL A 213 -25.12 -2.26 4.52
CA VAL A 213 -24.94 -3.72 4.55
C VAL A 213 -25.70 -4.32 3.36
N PHE A 214 -24.97 -4.67 2.31
CA PHE A 214 -25.57 -5.22 1.08
C PHE A 214 -25.78 -6.74 1.13
N SER A 215 -25.20 -7.44 2.12
CA SER A 215 -25.38 -8.88 2.35
C SER A 215 -25.11 -9.21 3.82
N GLU A 216 -25.91 -10.07 4.41
CA GLU A 216 -25.66 -10.62 5.75
C GLU A 216 -24.55 -11.67 5.75
N THR A 217 -24.36 -12.36 4.62
CA THR A 217 -23.28 -13.35 4.44
C THR A 217 -22.18 -12.71 3.60
N PRO A 218 -20.97 -12.52 4.15
CA PRO A 218 -19.86 -11.98 3.38
C PRO A 218 -19.35 -13.00 2.35
N PRO A 219 -18.74 -12.54 1.23
CA PRO A 219 -18.00 -13.40 0.31
C PRO A 219 -16.89 -14.16 1.05
N GLY A 220 -16.55 -15.38 0.60
CA GLY A 220 -15.53 -16.20 1.26
C GLY A 220 -14.10 -15.66 1.17
N GLU A 221 -13.85 -14.69 0.26
CA GLU A 221 -12.55 -14.06 0.01
C GLU A 221 -12.77 -12.69 -0.67
N ILE A 222 -11.70 -11.91 -0.87
CA ILE A 222 -11.73 -10.76 -1.80
C ILE A 222 -12.12 -11.24 -3.19
N LEU A 223 -13.05 -10.53 -3.84
CA LEU A 223 -13.67 -10.99 -5.09
C LEU A 223 -12.71 -10.93 -6.29
N THR A 224 -11.77 -9.98 -6.26
CA THR A 224 -10.75 -9.83 -7.32
C THR A 224 -9.58 -10.82 -7.18
N ALA A 225 -9.50 -11.56 -6.08
CA ALA A 225 -8.50 -12.60 -5.83
C ALA A 225 -7.08 -12.21 -6.32
N GLU A 226 -6.41 -13.10 -7.05
CA GLU A 226 -5.09 -12.88 -7.70
C GLU A 226 -5.25 -12.58 -9.20
N ASP A 227 -6.43 -12.09 -9.61
CA ASP A 227 -6.69 -11.81 -11.03
C ASP A 227 -5.70 -10.77 -11.56
N ARG A 228 -5.14 -11.03 -12.74
CA ARG A 228 -4.25 -10.10 -13.44
C ARG A 228 -5.02 -8.89 -13.98
N THR A 229 -6.27 -9.11 -14.36
CA THR A 229 -7.18 -8.07 -14.83
C THR A 229 -8.42 -8.04 -13.97
N VAL A 230 -8.68 -6.90 -13.35
CA VAL A 230 -9.87 -6.71 -12.53
C VAL A 230 -11.10 -6.63 -13.40
N LYS A 231 -12.05 -7.53 -13.17
CA LYS A 231 -13.39 -7.39 -13.73
C LYS A 231 -14.15 -6.34 -12.92
N GLN A 232 -14.95 -5.52 -13.59
CA GLN A 232 -15.80 -4.59 -12.91
C GLN A 232 -16.79 -5.37 -12.02
N LEU A 233 -16.79 -5.04 -10.73
CA LEU A 233 -17.71 -5.63 -9.76
C LEU A 233 -19.03 -4.87 -9.75
N ASP A 234 -20.10 -5.54 -9.38
CA ASP A 234 -21.41 -4.91 -9.20
C ASP A 234 -21.31 -3.75 -8.20
N LEU A 235 -21.99 -2.65 -8.49
CA LEU A 235 -21.99 -1.49 -7.62
C LEU A 235 -22.86 -1.77 -6.39
N VAL A 236 -22.26 -1.78 -5.21
CA VAL A 236 -22.95 -2.03 -3.94
C VAL A 236 -22.72 -0.92 -2.92
N GLY A 237 -23.54 -0.88 -1.88
CA GLY A 237 -23.41 0.06 -0.77
C GLY A 237 -23.84 1.49 -1.13
N ILE A 238 -23.40 2.46 -0.33
CA ILE A 238 -23.86 3.84 -0.33
C ILE A 238 -22.88 4.71 -1.12
N LYS A 239 -23.42 5.57 -2.01
CA LYS A 239 -22.61 6.59 -2.70
C LYS A 239 -22.10 7.64 -1.72
N ALA A 240 -20.89 8.15 -1.94
CA ALA A 240 -20.35 9.25 -1.16
C ALA A 240 -21.26 10.49 -1.21
N SER A 241 -21.92 10.78 -2.34
CA SER A 241 -22.89 11.86 -2.49
C SER A 241 -24.15 11.72 -1.61
N GLU A 242 -24.43 10.54 -1.10
CA GLU A 242 -25.56 10.25 -0.19
C GLU A 242 -25.14 10.29 1.30
N MET A 243 -23.87 10.54 1.58
CA MET A 243 -23.27 10.64 2.91
C MET A 243 -23.28 12.09 3.40
N THR A 244 -23.32 12.29 4.71
CA THR A 244 -23.04 13.59 5.32
C THR A 244 -21.57 13.95 5.12
N GLU A 245 -21.21 15.24 5.25
CA GLU A 245 -19.81 15.70 5.17
C GLU A 245 -18.90 14.95 6.16
N ALA A 246 -19.36 14.68 7.38
CA ALA A 246 -18.63 13.91 8.37
C ALA A 246 -18.39 12.46 7.94
N GLN A 247 -19.37 11.82 7.27
CA GLN A 247 -19.24 10.47 6.75
C GLN A 247 -18.34 10.43 5.51
N GLN A 248 -18.43 11.42 4.62
CA GLN A 248 -17.50 11.57 3.48
C GLN A 248 -16.07 11.73 3.97
N LYS A 249 -15.87 12.57 5.00
CA LYS A 249 -14.55 12.70 5.63
C LYS A 249 -14.08 11.36 6.19
N SER A 250 -14.92 10.61 6.89
CA SER A 250 -14.56 9.29 7.43
C SER A 250 -14.22 8.29 6.33
N LEU A 251 -14.90 8.35 5.17
CA LEU A 251 -14.58 7.55 3.99
C LEU A 251 -13.19 7.92 3.45
N MET A 252 -12.86 9.20 3.32
CA MET A 252 -11.54 9.65 2.87
C MET A 252 -10.44 9.36 3.90
N ASP A 253 -10.73 9.45 5.19
CA ASP A 253 -9.80 9.01 6.24
C ASP A 253 -9.49 7.51 6.11
N LEU A 254 -10.47 6.67 5.78
CA LEU A 254 -10.28 5.25 5.49
C LEU A 254 -9.44 5.04 4.21
N VAL A 255 -9.72 5.75 3.11
CA VAL A 255 -8.90 5.73 1.89
C VAL A 255 -7.45 6.09 2.21
N ALA A 256 -7.25 7.12 3.03
CA ALA A 256 -5.93 7.57 3.43
C ALA A 256 -5.15 6.52 4.24
N VAL A 257 -5.81 5.62 4.99
CA VAL A 257 -5.15 4.50 5.67
C VAL A 257 -4.45 3.56 4.68
N TYR A 258 -5.05 3.35 3.50
CA TYR A 258 -4.46 2.54 2.43
C TYR A 258 -3.37 3.29 1.67
N ALA A 259 -3.66 4.49 1.20
CA ALA A 259 -2.74 5.30 0.41
C ALA A 259 -1.45 5.60 1.18
N LYS A 260 -1.54 5.95 2.47
CA LYS A 260 -0.40 6.30 3.32
C LYS A 260 0.49 5.13 3.73
N ARG A 261 0.23 3.91 3.26
CA ARG A 261 1.22 2.81 3.28
C ARG A 261 2.38 3.10 2.33
N HIS A 262 2.11 3.86 1.26
CA HIS A 262 3.11 4.35 0.33
C HIS A 262 3.75 5.64 0.84
N ARG A 263 4.93 5.97 0.33
CA ARG A 263 5.56 7.25 0.63
C ARG A 263 4.65 8.40 0.18
N LYS A 264 4.86 9.55 0.81
CA LYS A 264 3.94 10.70 0.72
C LYS A 264 3.58 11.10 -0.72
N GLU A 265 4.55 11.12 -1.62
CA GLU A 265 4.36 11.58 -3.00
C GLU A 265 3.42 10.65 -3.78
N LEU A 266 3.53 9.35 -3.57
CA LEU A 266 2.63 8.35 -4.15
C LEU A 266 1.26 8.42 -3.49
N ALA A 267 1.23 8.51 -2.16
CA ALA A 267 -0.01 8.59 -1.39
C ALA A 267 -0.84 9.83 -1.75
N ASP A 268 -0.20 10.99 -1.89
CA ASP A 268 -0.89 12.24 -2.25
C ASP A 268 -1.48 12.16 -3.67
N ALA A 269 -0.76 11.56 -4.62
CA ALA A 269 -1.23 11.36 -5.98
C ALA A 269 -2.45 10.42 -6.04
N ASP A 270 -2.42 9.33 -5.28
CA ASP A 270 -3.53 8.38 -5.20
C ASP A 270 -4.75 8.97 -4.49
N ILE A 271 -4.55 9.69 -3.38
CA ILE A 271 -5.65 10.40 -2.68
C ILE A 271 -6.31 11.41 -3.62
N ALA A 272 -5.52 12.20 -4.35
CA ALA A 272 -6.04 13.19 -5.29
C ALA A 272 -6.89 12.55 -6.42
N LYS A 273 -6.50 11.37 -6.92
CA LYS A 273 -7.33 10.60 -7.89
C LYS A 273 -8.66 10.19 -7.29
N VAL A 274 -8.67 9.68 -6.05
CA VAL A 274 -9.90 9.26 -5.37
C VAL A 274 -10.79 10.46 -5.05
N GLU A 275 -10.23 11.60 -4.63
CA GLU A 275 -10.95 12.85 -4.40
C GLU A 275 -11.61 13.36 -5.67
N ALA A 276 -10.93 13.28 -6.81
CA ALA A 276 -11.48 13.66 -8.12
C ALA A 276 -12.65 12.76 -8.54
N ASP A 277 -12.68 11.51 -8.08
CA ASP A 277 -13.74 10.53 -8.37
C ASP A 277 -14.81 10.44 -7.27
N MET A 278 -14.83 11.36 -6.30
CA MET A 278 -15.73 11.34 -5.14
C MET A 278 -17.22 11.14 -5.50
N ALA A 279 -17.66 11.71 -6.63
CA ALA A 279 -19.04 11.58 -7.09
C ALA A 279 -19.47 10.14 -7.40
N ASN A 280 -18.51 9.28 -7.80
CA ASN A 280 -18.73 7.88 -8.14
C ASN A 280 -18.38 6.93 -6.97
N LEU A 281 -17.71 7.45 -5.95
CA LEU A 281 -17.21 6.64 -4.85
C LEU A 281 -18.35 6.03 -4.04
N ARG A 282 -18.21 4.75 -3.70
CA ARG A 282 -19.17 3.99 -2.89
C ARG A 282 -18.45 3.25 -1.78
N PHE A 283 -19.16 3.05 -0.69
CA PHE A 283 -18.75 2.19 0.41
C PHE A 283 -19.83 1.16 0.71
N GLY A 284 -19.49 -0.12 0.70
CA GLY A 284 -20.39 -1.22 0.99
C GLY A 284 -19.79 -2.20 1.99
N TRP A 285 -20.63 -2.76 2.83
CA TRP A 285 -20.29 -3.72 3.87
C TRP A 285 -21.10 -5.01 3.69
N ALA A 286 -20.51 -6.18 4.01
CA ALA A 286 -21.22 -7.44 4.13
C ALA A 286 -20.78 -8.17 5.41
N GLY A 287 -21.71 -8.90 6.03
CA GLY A 287 -21.47 -9.62 7.27
C GLY A 287 -21.71 -8.80 8.53
N GLY A 288 -21.12 -9.25 9.64
CA GLY A 288 -21.36 -8.69 10.97
C GLY A 288 -20.68 -7.34 11.19
N LEU A 289 -21.33 -6.48 11.98
CA LEU A 289 -20.79 -5.16 12.34
C LEU A 289 -20.06 -5.15 13.70
N LYS A 290 -20.14 -6.24 14.48
CA LYS A 290 -19.40 -6.32 15.74
C LYS A 290 -17.99 -6.81 15.50
N ARG A 291 -17.06 -6.34 16.34
CA ARG A 291 -15.68 -6.86 16.32
C ARG A 291 -15.67 -8.36 16.59
N GLY A 292 -14.86 -9.10 15.81
CA GLY A 292 -14.78 -10.56 15.90
C GLY A 292 -15.84 -11.32 15.09
N GLU A 293 -16.75 -10.61 14.41
CA GLU A 293 -17.64 -11.23 13.43
C GLU A 293 -17.00 -11.20 12.04
N PRO A 294 -17.20 -12.24 11.21
CA PRO A 294 -16.75 -12.23 9.82
C PRO A 294 -17.37 -11.07 9.04
N TYR A 295 -16.55 -10.42 8.22
CA TYR A 295 -17.00 -9.29 7.39
C TYR A 295 -16.20 -9.17 6.09
N TYR A 296 -16.83 -8.48 5.15
CA TYR A 296 -16.23 -7.98 3.93
C TYR A 296 -16.62 -6.51 3.77
N TYR A 297 -15.74 -5.67 3.27
CA TYR A 297 -16.12 -4.35 2.79
C TYR A 297 -15.40 -3.97 1.52
N ARG A 298 -15.99 -3.01 0.82
CA ARG A 298 -15.47 -2.48 -0.43
C ARG A 298 -15.62 -0.98 -0.50
N ILE A 299 -14.55 -0.30 -0.96
CA ILE A 299 -14.60 1.07 -1.44
C ILE A 299 -14.40 1.00 -2.94
N GLN A 300 -15.33 1.53 -3.74
CA GLN A 300 -15.28 1.42 -5.18
C GLN A 300 -15.60 2.75 -5.85
N GLY A 301 -14.70 3.23 -6.73
CA GLY A 301 -14.89 4.34 -7.64
C GLY A 301 -14.97 3.87 -9.09
N THR A 302 -14.66 4.76 -10.04
CA THR A 302 -14.67 4.45 -11.48
C THR A 302 -13.60 3.40 -11.82
N THR A 303 -12.36 3.61 -11.40
CA THR A 303 -11.24 2.64 -11.58
C THR A 303 -10.69 2.13 -10.26
N PHE A 304 -10.85 2.91 -9.21
CA PHE A 304 -10.34 2.64 -7.87
C PHE A 304 -11.17 1.56 -7.16
N LEU A 305 -10.48 0.61 -6.52
CA LEU A 305 -11.10 -0.44 -5.74
C LEU A 305 -10.23 -0.79 -4.52
N VAL A 306 -10.83 -0.74 -3.34
CA VAL A 306 -10.33 -1.43 -2.15
C VAL A 306 -11.30 -2.54 -1.80
N GLU A 307 -10.79 -3.74 -1.61
CA GLU A 307 -11.54 -4.86 -1.03
C GLU A 307 -10.85 -5.34 0.24
N VAL A 308 -11.68 -5.69 1.22
CA VAL A 308 -11.24 -6.37 2.43
C VAL A 308 -12.16 -7.54 2.73
N ALA A 309 -11.55 -8.70 3.00
CA ALA A 309 -12.21 -9.87 3.52
C ALA A 309 -11.55 -10.29 4.84
N ASN A 310 -12.32 -10.41 5.90
CA ASN A 310 -11.90 -10.96 7.19
C ASN A 310 -12.87 -12.05 7.59
N ILE A 311 -12.75 -13.21 6.95
CA ILE A 311 -13.77 -14.26 6.96
C ILE A 311 -13.28 -15.51 7.70
N GLN A 312 -12.09 -15.99 7.32
CA GLN A 312 -11.51 -17.20 7.86
C GLN A 312 -11.19 -17.05 9.34
N ASN A 313 -11.03 -18.16 10.06
CA ASN A 313 -10.72 -18.18 11.48
C ASN A 313 -11.72 -17.37 12.34
N ASN A 314 -13.03 -17.43 12.00
CA ASN A 314 -14.09 -16.66 12.65
C ASN A 314 -13.87 -15.14 12.60
N GLY A 315 -13.49 -14.59 11.45
CA GLY A 315 -13.23 -13.15 11.30
C GLY A 315 -11.89 -12.71 11.90
N ASN A 316 -10.90 -13.59 11.89
CA ASN A 316 -9.54 -13.29 12.38
C ASN A 316 -8.44 -13.65 11.36
N HIS A 317 -8.72 -13.39 10.07
CA HIS A 317 -7.80 -13.58 8.97
C HIS A 317 -8.07 -12.50 7.92
N PHE A 318 -7.36 -11.39 8.06
CA PHE A 318 -7.56 -10.17 7.26
C PHE A 318 -6.85 -10.27 5.91
N HIS A 319 -7.58 -10.06 4.82
CA HIS A 319 -7.05 -9.84 3.47
C HIS A 319 -7.48 -8.48 2.96
N GLY A 320 -6.56 -7.64 2.53
CA GLY A 320 -6.86 -6.31 2.00
C GLY A 320 -6.07 -6.01 0.73
N VAL A 321 -6.77 -5.59 -0.33
CA VAL A 321 -6.18 -5.23 -1.62
C VAL A 321 -6.63 -3.84 -2.05
N TRP A 322 -5.70 -3.10 -2.64
CA TRP A 322 -5.96 -1.90 -3.43
C TRP A 322 -5.67 -2.21 -4.89
N ARG A 323 -6.65 -1.91 -5.76
CA ARG A 323 -6.59 -2.11 -7.20
C ARG A 323 -6.94 -0.83 -7.94
N ASP A 324 -6.42 -0.70 -9.14
CA ASP A 324 -6.86 0.26 -10.15
C ASP A 324 -7.21 -0.52 -11.42
N SER A 325 -8.50 -0.67 -11.72
CA SER A 325 -8.98 -1.53 -12.80
C SER A 325 -8.49 -1.12 -14.18
N ALA A 326 -8.16 0.15 -14.39
CA ALA A 326 -7.58 0.67 -15.62
C ALA A 326 -6.03 0.54 -15.60
N ASN A 327 -5.42 0.79 -14.46
CA ASN A 327 -3.98 1.03 -14.38
C ASN A 327 -3.19 0.04 -13.50
N ASP A 328 -3.78 -1.09 -13.12
CA ASP A 328 -3.01 -2.18 -12.49
C ASP A 328 -1.82 -2.56 -13.37
N PHE A 329 -0.64 -2.68 -12.76
CA PHE A 329 0.63 -2.90 -13.44
C PHE A 329 1.03 -1.80 -14.44
N GLY A 330 0.42 -0.62 -14.35
CA GLY A 330 0.70 0.51 -15.23
C GLY A 330 0.07 0.42 -16.62
N ARG A 331 -0.95 -0.40 -16.84
CA ARG A 331 -1.52 -0.69 -18.19
C ARG A 331 -2.01 0.55 -18.92
N ASP A 332 -2.76 1.43 -18.26
CA ASP A 332 -3.31 2.63 -18.84
C ASP A 332 -2.19 3.61 -19.24
N LEU A 333 -1.28 3.88 -18.31
CA LEU A 333 -0.10 4.72 -18.53
C LEU A 333 0.81 4.18 -19.64
N LEU A 334 0.97 2.85 -19.75
CA LEU A 334 1.73 2.23 -20.84
C LEU A 334 1.01 2.35 -22.18
N GLY A 335 -0.33 2.28 -22.21
CA GLY A 335 -1.14 2.52 -23.40
C GLY A 335 -1.04 3.95 -23.90
N GLU A 336 -1.08 4.94 -23.03
CA GLU A 336 -0.87 6.35 -23.34
C GLU A 336 0.55 6.60 -23.90
N HIS A 337 1.59 6.08 -23.24
CA HIS A 337 2.97 6.18 -23.71
C HIS A 337 3.16 5.63 -25.13
N VAL A 338 2.63 4.44 -25.44
CA VAL A 338 2.71 3.86 -26.79
C VAL A 338 1.99 4.73 -27.82
N SER A 339 0.87 5.34 -27.47
CA SER A 339 0.11 6.20 -28.37
C SER A 339 0.80 7.53 -28.67
N GLU A 340 1.53 8.10 -27.71
CA GLU A 340 2.26 9.37 -27.87
C GLU A 340 3.58 9.20 -28.65
N ASP A 341 4.34 8.13 -28.38
CA ASP A 341 5.66 7.91 -28.99
C ASP A 341 5.61 7.20 -30.36
N HIS A 342 4.60 6.39 -30.62
CA HIS A 342 4.48 5.57 -31.81
C HIS A 342 3.28 5.95 -32.71
N GLY A 343 2.49 6.93 -32.32
CA GLY A 343 1.33 7.45 -33.06
C GLY A 343 1.65 8.52 -34.11
N LYS A 344 2.94 8.63 -34.53
CA LYS A 344 3.37 9.56 -35.60
C LYS A 344 3.68 8.81 -36.89
#